data_790c194aa7abccd7a384b698ecf19786
#
_entry.id   790c194aa7abccd7a384b698ecf19786
#
_cell.length_a   1.000
_cell.length_b   1.000
_cell.length_c   1.000
_cell.angle_alpha   90.00
_cell.angle_beta   90.00
_cell.angle_gamma   90.00
#
_symmetry.space_group_name_H-M   'P 1'
#
loop_
_entity.id
_entity.type
_entity.pdbx_description
1 polymer ?
#
loop_
_entity_poly.entity_id
_entity_poly.type
_entity_poly.pdbx_seq_one_letter_code
_entity_poly.pdbx_strand_id
1 'polypeptide(L)'
;VAPRGSSTVTARGSSTVTARGSSTVTACDSSTVRARSGVAVHLHDGKVKVEGGVVIDHTTEWGMTPAQWCDYHGVRVESGIAYVYKAVDGEWTTDRGSDYSPGATPEAPDWRDDRECGHGLHFSPTPAQALSCYCGATKFVRVGVSLDTLRPIYGGTAKCKAPRVVVPCVEVDLDMREVALLGAAATVTR
;
A
#
# COMPACT_ATOMS: atom_id res chain seq x y z
N VAL A 1 -4.19 28.11 6.41
CA VAL A 1 -4.77 27.34 7.54
C VAL A 1 -3.75 27.28 8.66
N ALA A 2 -4.18 27.45 9.93
CA ALA A 2 -3.31 27.42 11.10
C ALA A 2 -3.82 26.41 12.14
N PRO A 3 -3.56 25.10 11.96
CA PRO A 3 -3.93 24.06 12.93
C PRO A 3 -3.18 24.23 14.27
N ARG A 4 -3.86 23.92 15.36
CA ARG A 4 -3.34 23.97 16.73
C ARG A 4 -3.69 22.67 17.47
N GLY A 5 -2.92 22.35 18.51
CA GLY A 5 -3.11 21.11 19.28
C GLY A 5 -2.67 19.87 18.49
N SER A 6 -3.42 18.78 18.56
CA SER A 6 -3.15 17.49 17.90
C SER A 6 -3.92 17.31 16.56
N SER A 7 -4.01 18.35 15.76
CA SER A 7 -4.76 18.33 14.49
C SER A 7 -3.96 17.64 13.38
N THR A 8 -4.66 16.94 12.48
CA THR A 8 -4.10 16.46 11.21
C THR A 8 -4.58 17.33 10.06
N VAL A 9 -3.67 17.76 9.18
CA VAL A 9 -3.97 18.63 8.03
C VAL A 9 -3.27 18.11 6.79
N THR A 10 -3.97 18.12 5.65
CA THR A 10 -3.37 17.86 4.33
C THR A 10 -3.24 19.17 3.58
N ALA A 11 -2.02 19.51 3.19
CA ALA A 11 -1.69 20.64 2.33
C ALA A 11 -1.54 20.14 0.88
N ARG A 12 -2.29 20.72 -0.06
CA ARG A 12 -2.26 20.35 -1.48
C ARG A 12 -2.26 21.60 -2.38
N GLY A 13 -1.90 21.39 -3.65
CA GLY A 13 -1.81 22.47 -4.65
C GLY A 13 -0.76 23.51 -4.22
N SER A 14 -1.08 24.79 -4.32
CA SER A 14 -0.24 25.93 -3.90
C SER A 14 -0.60 26.45 -2.50
N SER A 15 -1.22 25.63 -1.66
CA SER A 15 -1.68 26.05 -0.33
C SER A 15 -0.53 26.34 0.63
N THR A 16 -0.78 27.25 1.58
CA THR A 16 0.15 27.54 2.69
C THR A 16 -0.47 27.12 4.02
N VAL A 17 0.27 26.32 4.79
CA VAL A 17 -0.11 25.84 6.13
C VAL A 17 0.91 26.32 7.16
N THR A 18 0.45 26.90 8.27
CA THR A 18 1.28 27.21 9.43
C THR A 18 0.85 26.30 10.59
N ALA A 19 1.66 25.33 10.95
CA ALA A 19 1.33 24.30 11.95
C ALA A 19 2.07 24.52 13.28
N ARG A 20 1.39 24.24 14.40
CA ARG A 20 1.90 24.39 15.77
C ARG A 20 1.43 23.26 16.68
N GLY A 21 2.07 23.14 17.84
CA GLY A 21 1.76 22.07 18.82
C GLY A 21 2.25 20.71 18.32
N SER A 22 1.49 19.64 18.60
CA SER A 22 1.75 18.26 18.17
C SER A 22 0.91 17.88 16.93
N SER A 23 0.68 18.83 16.03
CA SER A 23 -0.07 18.57 14.81
C SER A 23 0.74 17.77 13.79
N THR A 24 0.03 17.04 12.93
CA THR A 24 0.60 16.31 11.80
C THR A 24 0.17 16.97 10.49
N VAL A 25 1.12 17.20 9.58
CA VAL A 25 0.85 17.78 8.26
C VAL A 25 1.28 16.80 7.18
N THR A 26 0.38 16.44 6.29
CA THR A 26 0.69 15.74 5.03
C THR A 26 0.82 16.79 3.93
N ALA A 27 2.00 16.91 3.34
CA ALA A 27 2.33 17.95 2.36
C ALA A 27 2.56 17.35 0.97
N CYS A 28 1.79 17.83 -0.01
CA CYS A 28 1.78 17.35 -1.39
C CYS A 28 1.88 18.51 -2.37
N ASP A 29 2.14 18.19 -3.64
CA ASP A 29 2.20 19.13 -4.78
C ASP A 29 3.25 20.25 -4.58
N SER A 30 2.84 21.52 -4.72
CA SER A 30 3.69 22.72 -4.55
C SER A 30 3.34 23.49 -3.28
N SER A 31 2.83 22.80 -2.26
CA SER A 31 2.40 23.45 -1.02
C SER A 31 3.58 24.00 -0.19
N THR A 32 3.28 24.94 0.69
CA THR A 32 4.26 25.53 1.62
C THR A 32 3.83 25.22 3.05
N VAL A 33 4.71 24.64 3.85
CA VAL A 33 4.46 24.30 5.25
C VAL A 33 5.45 25.06 6.13
N ARG A 34 4.92 25.83 7.10
CA ARG A 34 5.69 26.46 8.18
C ARG A 34 5.31 25.78 9.48
N ALA A 35 6.23 24.99 10.04
CA ALA A 35 5.96 24.15 11.18
C ALA A 35 6.84 24.52 12.39
N ARG A 36 6.28 24.43 13.61
CA ARG A 36 7.07 24.49 14.83
C ARG A 36 7.69 23.14 15.19
N SER A 37 8.66 23.11 16.08
CA SER A 37 9.50 21.94 16.41
C SER A 37 8.73 20.66 16.81
N GLY A 38 7.51 20.77 17.31
CA GLY A 38 6.68 19.62 17.71
C GLY A 38 5.77 19.07 16.60
N VAL A 39 5.83 19.62 15.38
CA VAL A 39 4.99 19.24 14.25
C VAL A 39 5.67 18.17 13.42
N ALA A 40 4.98 17.06 13.13
CA ALA A 40 5.41 16.08 12.12
C ALA A 40 4.94 16.54 10.73
N VAL A 41 5.86 16.62 9.76
CA VAL A 41 5.57 16.98 8.38
C VAL A 41 5.90 15.80 7.48
N HIS A 42 4.88 15.11 6.97
CA HIS A 42 5.01 14.05 5.97
C HIS A 42 5.10 14.67 4.58
N LEU A 43 6.28 14.61 4.00
CA LEU A 43 6.60 15.16 2.68
C LEU A 43 6.33 14.12 1.60
N HIS A 44 5.38 14.38 0.72
CA HIS A 44 4.98 13.48 -0.37
C HIS A 44 5.27 14.03 -1.77
N ASP A 45 5.88 15.21 -1.90
CA ASP A 45 6.29 15.80 -3.19
C ASP A 45 7.55 16.64 -3.02
N GLY A 46 8.53 16.48 -3.93
CA GLY A 46 9.78 17.23 -3.93
C GLY A 46 9.64 18.73 -4.23
N LYS A 47 8.45 19.20 -4.64
CA LYS A 47 8.16 20.63 -4.86
C LYS A 47 7.65 21.34 -3.62
N VAL A 48 7.33 20.60 -2.56
CA VAL A 48 6.89 21.16 -1.28
C VAL A 48 8.01 21.98 -0.65
N LYS A 49 7.66 23.15 -0.12
CA LYS A 49 8.57 23.98 0.66
C LYS A 49 8.26 23.79 2.15
N VAL A 50 9.23 23.31 2.94
CA VAL A 50 9.06 23.11 4.38
C VAL A 50 10.04 23.99 5.15
N GLU A 51 9.51 24.72 6.13
CA GLU A 51 10.27 25.53 7.08
C GLU A 51 9.97 25.00 8.50
N GLY A 52 10.96 24.34 9.13
CA GLY A 52 10.86 23.78 10.48
C GLY A 52 10.03 22.49 10.60
N GLY A 53 9.76 22.07 11.84
CA GLY A 53 9.11 20.78 12.13
C GLY A 53 10.07 19.59 12.05
N VAL A 54 9.52 18.39 12.24
CA VAL A 54 10.19 17.11 11.99
C VAL A 54 9.71 16.61 10.63
N VAL A 55 10.60 16.62 9.63
CA VAL A 55 10.26 16.18 8.26
C VAL A 55 10.45 14.69 8.15
N ILE A 56 9.39 14.00 7.73
CA ILE A 56 9.37 12.58 7.35
C ILE A 56 9.24 12.55 5.83
N ASP A 57 10.35 12.30 5.16
CA ASP A 57 10.43 12.37 3.69
C ASP A 57 10.04 11.04 3.06
N HIS A 58 8.89 11.04 2.37
CA HIS A 58 8.39 9.90 1.59
C HIS A 58 8.76 9.98 0.09
N THR A 59 9.43 11.07 -0.33
CA THR A 59 9.83 11.22 -1.75
C THR A 59 11.00 10.29 -2.12
N THR A 60 11.74 9.80 -1.13
CA THR A 60 12.81 8.83 -1.33
C THR A 60 12.34 7.55 -2.00
N GLU A 61 11.07 7.20 -1.84
CA GLU A 61 10.47 6.03 -2.49
C GLU A 61 10.28 6.21 -4.01
N TRP A 62 10.18 7.44 -4.50
CA TRP A 62 9.78 7.75 -5.88
C TRP A 62 10.77 7.28 -6.96
N GLY A 63 12.04 7.17 -6.61
CA GLY A 63 13.08 6.66 -7.49
C GLY A 63 13.34 5.16 -7.36
N MET A 64 12.70 4.47 -6.42
CA MET A 64 12.98 3.06 -6.14
C MET A 64 12.59 2.18 -7.32
N THR A 65 13.47 1.25 -7.65
CA THR A 65 13.12 0.11 -8.50
C THR A 65 12.16 -0.82 -7.75
N PRO A 66 11.42 -1.71 -8.44
CA PRO A 66 10.59 -2.71 -7.77
C PRO A 66 11.33 -3.51 -6.69
N ALA A 67 12.58 -3.91 -6.96
CA ALA A 67 13.40 -4.64 -6.00
C ALA A 67 13.75 -3.81 -4.76
N GLN A 68 14.14 -2.56 -4.94
CA GLN A 68 14.43 -1.64 -3.83
C GLN A 68 13.18 -1.35 -2.99
N TRP A 69 12.02 -1.20 -3.62
CA TRP A 69 10.75 -1.03 -2.92
C TRP A 69 10.38 -2.26 -2.10
N CYS A 70 10.56 -3.45 -2.65
CA CYS A 70 10.34 -4.70 -1.91
C CYS A 70 11.25 -4.81 -0.69
N ASP A 71 12.54 -4.52 -0.85
CA ASP A 71 13.53 -4.54 0.23
C ASP A 71 13.18 -3.53 1.33
N TYR A 72 12.89 -2.28 0.94
CA TYR A 72 12.52 -1.19 1.85
C TYR A 72 11.28 -1.51 2.70
N HIS A 73 10.28 -2.17 2.11
CA HIS A 73 9.04 -2.55 2.80
C HIS A 73 9.05 -3.97 3.38
N GLY A 74 10.16 -4.68 3.32
CA GLY A 74 10.27 -6.04 3.83
C GLY A 74 9.44 -7.07 3.06
N VAL A 75 9.15 -6.81 1.78
CA VAL A 75 8.43 -7.75 0.90
C VAL A 75 9.35 -8.90 0.52
N ARG A 76 8.93 -10.14 0.82
CA ARG A 76 9.67 -11.34 0.42
C ARG A 76 9.72 -11.46 -1.10
N VAL A 77 10.93 -11.62 -1.65
CA VAL A 77 11.15 -11.86 -3.08
C VAL A 77 11.92 -13.17 -3.24
N GLU A 78 11.39 -14.10 -4.04
CA GLU A 78 12.02 -15.38 -4.34
C GLU A 78 11.93 -15.65 -5.84
N SER A 79 13.06 -15.96 -6.48
CA SER A 79 13.12 -16.27 -7.91
C SER A 79 12.39 -15.27 -8.82
N GLY A 80 12.51 -13.97 -8.51
CA GLY A 80 11.85 -12.91 -9.27
C GLY A 80 10.34 -12.75 -9.01
N ILE A 81 9.81 -13.40 -7.98
CA ILE A 81 8.42 -13.28 -7.52
C ILE A 81 8.37 -12.50 -6.21
N ALA A 82 7.61 -11.43 -6.18
CA ALA A 82 7.32 -10.67 -4.97
C ALA A 82 6.02 -11.16 -4.34
N TYR A 83 6.06 -11.47 -3.03
CA TYR A 83 4.89 -11.93 -2.26
C TYR A 83 4.25 -10.76 -1.54
N VAL A 84 3.09 -10.36 -2.01
CA VAL A 84 2.34 -9.19 -1.55
C VAL A 84 0.93 -9.59 -1.09
N TYR A 85 0.21 -8.65 -0.47
CA TYR A 85 -1.05 -8.95 0.20
C TYR A 85 -2.21 -8.12 -0.34
N LYS A 86 -3.40 -8.72 -0.30
CA LYS A 86 -4.66 -8.10 -0.67
C LYS A 86 -5.68 -8.30 0.46
N ALA A 87 -6.40 -7.24 0.78
CA ALA A 87 -7.59 -7.30 1.62
C ALA A 87 -8.82 -7.46 0.73
N VAL A 88 -9.70 -8.41 1.07
CA VAL A 88 -10.89 -8.78 0.31
C VAL A 88 -12.10 -8.94 1.22
N ASP A 89 -13.30 -8.94 0.65
CA ASP A 89 -14.56 -9.21 1.37
C ASP A 89 -14.74 -10.70 1.69
N GLY A 90 -15.91 -11.06 2.24
CA GLY A 90 -16.26 -12.44 2.58
C GLY A 90 -16.36 -13.37 1.38
N GLU A 91 -16.60 -12.84 0.19
CA GLU A 91 -16.73 -13.57 -1.08
C GLU A 91 -15.42 -13.58 -1.89
N TRP A 92 -14.31 -13.20 -1.29
CA TRP A 92 -12.98 -13.12 -1.91
C TRP A 92 -12.86 -12.10 -3.04
N THR A 93 -13.71 -11.07 -3.02
CA THR A 93 -13.71 -10.01 -4.04
C THR A 93 -13.34 -8.64 -3.46
N THR A 94 -13.28 -7.66 -4.32
CA THR A 94 -13.17 -6.24 -3.99
C THR A 94 -14.20 -5.48 -4.81
N ASP A 95 -14.37 -4.19 -4.57
CA ASP A 95 -15.28 -3.30 -5.32
C ASP A 95 -15.11 -3.38 -6.85
N ARG A 96 -13.99 -3.93 -7.34
CA ARG A 96 -13.70 -4.10 -8.77
C ARG A 96 -14.05 -5.48 -9.30
N GLY A 97 -14.55 -6.39 -8.48
CA GLY A 97 -15.08 -7.69 -8.88
C GLY A 97 -14.05 -8.74 -9.28
N SER A 98 -12.75 -8.52 -9.08
CA SER A 98 -11.74 -9.56 -9.32
C SER A 98 -11.84 -10.64 -8.25
N ASP A 99 -11.74 -11.91 -8.66
CA ASP A 99 -11.75 -13.08 -7.78
C ASP A 99 -10.35 -13.33 -7.20
N TYR A 100 -10.24 -13.28 -5.88
CA TYR A 100 -9.04 -13.60 -5.10
C TYR A 100 -9.22 -14.83 -4.21
N SER A 101 -10.18 -15.72 -4.53
CA SER A 101 -10.36 -16.96 -3.79
C SER A 101 -9.08 -17.79 -3.73
N PRO A 102 -8.84 -18.59 -2.67
CA PRO A 102 -7.69 -19.45 -2.58
C PRO A 102 -7.51 -20.32 -3.83
N GLY A 103 -6.32 -20.26 -4.45
CA GLY A 103 -6.02 -20.92 -5.72
C GLY A 103 -6.23 -20.05 -6.95
N ALA A 104 -6.94 -18.93 -6.88
CA ALA A 104 -7.15 -18.03 -8.01
C ALA A 104 -5.87 -17.28 -8.41
N THR A 105 -5.80 -16.92 -9.70
CA THR A 105 -4.72 -16.12 -10.30
C THR A 105 -5.32 -14.98 -11.13
N PRO A 106 -5.93 -13.96 -10.51
CA PRO A 106 -6.57 -12.87 -11.22
C PRO A 106 -5.61 -12.10 -12.12
N GLU A 107 -6.17 -11.54 -13.20
CA GLU A 107 -5.48 -10.68 -14.16
C GLU A 107 -6.29 -9.37 -14.34
N ALA A 108 -5.59 -8.26 -14.51
CA ALA A 108 -6.19 -6.95 -14.73
C ALA A 108 -6.41 -6.69 -16.23
N PRO A 109 -7.64 -6.54 -16.70
CA PRO A 109 -7.92 -6.25 -18.12
C PRO A 109 -7.54 -4.82 -18.50
N ASP A 110 -7.37 -3.95 -17.52
CA ASP A 110 -7.13 -2.52 -17.66
C ASP A 110 -5.67 -2.11 -17.35
N TRP A 111 -4.73 -3.05 -17.34
CA TRP A 111 -3.35 -2.79 -16.96
C TRP A 111 -2.71 -1.62 -17.71
N ARG A 112 -2.02 -0.76 -16.97
CA ARG A 112 -1.11 0.27 -17.48
C ARG A 112 0.24 0.18 -16.78
N ASP A 113 1.31 0.22 -17.56
CA ASP A 113 2.68 0.21 -17.04
C ASP A 113 3.13 1.62 -16.62
N ASP A 114 2.52 2.13 -15.56
CA ASP A 114 2.84 3.37 -14.89
C ASP A 114 2.86 3.18 -13.37
N ARG A 115 3.15 4.24 -12.61
CA ARG A 115 3.18 4.24 -11.14
C ARG A 115 2.00 4.98 -10.51
N GLU A 116 0.97 5.24 -11.28
CA GLU A 116 -0.23 5.90 -10.82
C GLU A 116 -1.23 4.91 -10.20
N CYS A 117 -2.07 5.41 -9.30
CA CYS A 117 -3.17 4.64 -8.74
C CYS A 117 -4.24 4.39 -9.80
N GLY A 118 -4.79 3.18 -9.85
CA GLY A 118 -5.73 2.72 -10.88
C GLY A 118 -5.05 1.78 -11.88
N HIS A 119 -5.81 1.19 -12.79
CA HIS A 119 -5.33 0.34 -13.89
C HIS A 119 -4.33 -0.76 -13.46
N GLY A 120 -4.86 -1.89 -13.03
CA GLY A 120 -4.08 -3.02 -12.54
C GLY A 120 -4.58 -3.56 -11.20
N LEU A 121 -4.03 -4.69 -10.78
CA LEU A 121 -4.30 -5.29 -9.47
C LEU A 121 -3.42 -4.60 -8.42
N HIS A 122 -4.03 -4.06 -7.37
CA HIS A 122 -3.32 -3.37 -6.29
C HIS A 122 -3.08 -4.28 -5.10
N PHE A 123 -1.89 -4.18 -4.51
CA PHE A 123 -1.45 -4.95 -3.37
C PHE A 123 -0.68 -4.08 -2.37
N SER A 124 -0.50 -4.58 -1.16
CA SER A 124 0.28 -3.93 -0.10
C SER A 124 1.37 -4.87 0.44
N PRO A 125 2.43 -4.35 1.08
CA PRO A 125 3.49 -5.16 1.68
C PRO A 125 3.02 -6.08 2.81
N THR A 126 1.94 -5.70 3.52
CA THR A 126 1.39 -6.45 4.65
C THR A 126 -0.14 -6.47 4.62
N PRO A 127 -0.80 -7.46 5.27
CA PRO A 127 -2.26 -7.47 5.44
C PRO A 127 -2.80 -6.21 6.13
N ALA A 128 -2.10 -5.70 7.15
CA ALA A 128 -2.50 -4.49 7.87
C ALA A 128 -2.52 -3.24 6.98
N GLN A 129 -1.54 -3.09 6.09
CA GLN A 129 -1.53 -2.02 5.10
C GLN A 129 -2.60 -2.23 4.02
N ALA A 130 -2.85 -3.46 3.60
CA ALA A 130 -3.94 -3.77 2.68
C ALA A 130 -5.32 -3.42 3.27
N LEU A 131 -5.54 -3.68 4.57
CA LEU A 131 -6.76 -3.33 5.29
C LEU A 131 -7.02 -1.82 5.27
N SER A 132 -5.98 -0.98 5.38
CA SER A 132 -6.15 0.48 5.32
C SER A 132 -6.58 1.00 3.94
N CYS A 133 -6.46 0.18 2.90
CA CYS A 133 -6.88 0.51 1.55
C CYS A 133 -8.31 0.03 1.22
N TYR A 134 -8.89 -0.88 2.01
CA TYR A 134 -10.25 -1.42 1.78
C TYR A 134 -10.97 -1.71 3.10
N CYS A 135 -11.80 -0.76 3.53
CA CYS A 135 -12.51 -0.84 4.82
C CYS A 135 -13.62 -1.91 4.90
N GLY A 136 -14.06 -2.46 3.77
CA GLY A 136 -15.00 -3.59 3.71
C GLY A 136 -14.37 -4.97 3.85
N ALA A 137 -13.05 -5.04 4.01
CA ALA A 137 -12.33 -6.30 4.08
C ALA A 137 -12.63 -7.10 5.34
N THR A 138 -12.81 -8.40 5.15
CA THR A 138 -12.97 -9.38 6.23
C THR A 138 -11.94 -10.51 6.13
N LYS A 139 -11.25 -10.61 5.01
CA LYS A 139 -10.25 -11.65 4.72
C LYS A 139 -9.00 -11.05 4.08
N PHE A 140 -7.92 -11.79 4.13
CA PHE A 140 -6.65 -11.41 3.52
C PHE A 140 -6.09 -12.55 2.69
N VAL A 141 -5.47 -12.22 1.57
CA VAL A 141 -4.75 -13.19 0.75
C VAL A 141 -3.32 -12.72 0.50
N ARG A 142 -2.39 -13.67 0.52
CA ARG A 142 -1.06 -13.52 -0.03
C ARG A 142 -1.07 -14.00 -1.48
N VAL A 143 -0.41 -13.26 -2.36
CA VAL A 143 -0.24 -13.59 -3.77
C VAL A 143 1.21 -13.42 -4.17
N GLY A 144 1.64 -14.10 -5.24
CA GLY A 144 2.91 -13.81 -5.89
C GLY A 144 2.68 -13.05 -7.19
N VAL A 145 3.45 -11.98 -7.39
CA VAL A 145 3.47 -11.21 -8.65
C VAL A 145 4.89 -11.15 -9.19
N SER A 146 5.05 -11.05 -10.52
CA SER A 146 6.38 -10.91 -11.12
C SER A 146 6.99 -9.58 -10.72
N LEU A 147 8.23 -9.60 -10.22
CA LEU A 147 8.98 -8.41 -9.84
C LEU A 147 9.22 -7.47 -11.04
N ASP A 148 9.39 -8.00 -12.24
CA ASP A 148 9.61 -7.22 -13.47
C ASP A 148 8.42 -6.35 -13.83
N THR A 149 7.20 -6.83 -13.52
CA THR A 149 5.95 -6.11 -13.83
C THR A 149 5.34 -5.41 -12.63
N LEU A 150 5.89 -5.60 -11.43
CA LEU A 150 5.46 -4.88 -10.23
C LEU A 150 5.80 -3.38 -10.39
N ARG A 151 4.84 -2.52 -10.08
CA ARG A 151 5.04 -1.07 -10.05
C ARG A 151 4.65 -0.51 -8.69
N PRO A 152 5.60 0.04 -7.93
CA PRO A 152 5.28 0.80 -6.72
C PRO A 152 4.37 1.98 -7.04
N ILE A 153 3.37 2.22 -6.18
CA ILE A 153 2.49 3.39 -6.25
C ILE A 153 2.86 4.29 -5.09
N TYR A 154 3.12 5.54 -5.38
CA TYR A 154 3.57 6.50 -4.38
C TYR A 154 2.43 7.29 -3.76
N GLY A 155 2.65 7.72 -2.52
CA GLY A 155 1.74 8.56 -1.75
C GLY A 155 0.75 7.76 -0.88
N GLY A 156 0.75 8.05 0.40
CA GLY A 156 -0.10 7.41 1.40
C GLY A 156 0.42 6.05 1.90
N THR A 157 -0.48 5.11 2.14
CA THR A 157 -0.10 3.75 2.58
C THR A 157 0.66 3.03 1.48
N ALA A 158 1.74 2.32 1.85
CA ALA A 158 2.57 1.57 0.93
C ALA A 158 1.73 0.56 0.11
N LYS A 159 1.83 0.69 -1.20
CA LYS A 159 1.11 -0.17 -2.15
C LYS A 159 1.86 -0.28 -3.48
N CYS A 160 1.61 -1.35 -4.17
CA CYS A 160 2.07 -1.57 -5.54
C CYS A 160 0.94 -2.08 -6.42
N LYS A 161 1.17 -2.12 -7.72
CA LYS A 161 0.28 -2.77 -8.68
C LYS A 161 1.03 -3.73 -9.58
N ALA A 162 0.28 -4.70 -10.12
CA ALA A 162 0.78 -5.64 -11.11
C ALA A 162 -0.32 -6.00 -12.12
N PRO A 163 0.05 -6.48 -13.33
CA PRO A 163 -0.93 -6.90 -14.34
C PRO A 163 -1.69 -8.17 -13.94
N ARG A 164 -1.02 -9.08 -13.25
CA ARG A 164 -1.59 -10.38 -12.88
C ARG A 164 -0.90 -11.00 -11.68
N VAL A 165 -1.60 -11.92 -11.04
CA VAL A 165 -1.06 -12.86 -10.06
C VAL A 165 -0.41 -14.04 -10.81
N VAL A 166 0.80 -14.44 -10.42
CA VAL A 166 1.54 -15.56 -11.01
C VAL A 166 1.75 -16.73 -10.03
N VAL A 167 1.69 -16.46 -8.71
CA VAL A 167 1.56 -17.50 -7.69
C VAL A 167 0.18 -17.38 -7.06
N PRO A 168 -0.62 -18.46 -7.05
CA PRO A 168 -2.02 -18.44 -6.64
C PRO A 168 -2.26 -17.82 -5.27
N CYS A 169 -3.45 -17.25 -5.10
CA CYS A 169 -3.93 -16.70 -3.83
C CYS A 169 -3.92 -17.74 -2.73
N VAL A 170 -3.42 -17.37 -1.56
CA VAL A 170 -3.46 -18.17 -0.33
C VAL A 170 -4.03 -17.31 0.79
N GLU A 171 -5.05 -17.81 1.51
CA GLU A 171 -5.60 -17.12 2.67
C GLU A 171 -4.56 -16.99 3.78
N VAL A 172 -4.48 -15.78 4.37
CA VAL A 172 -3.60 -15.49 5.50
C VAL A 172 -4.32 -14.67 6.57
N ASP A 173 -3.81 -14.71 7.79
CA ASP A 173 -4.23 -13.83 8.86
C ASP A 173 -3.45 -12.48 8.84
N LEU A 174 -3.75 -11.60 9.80
CA LEU A 174 -3.05 -10.31 9.94
C LEU A 174 -1.56 -10.47 10.29
N ASP A 175 -1.16 -11.60 10.86
CA ASP A 175 0.24 -11.94 11.17
C ASP A 175 0.95 -12.62 9.99
N MET A 176 0.32 -12.64 8.80
CA MET A 176 0.82 -13.26 7.55
C MET A 176 0.95 -14.80 7.60
N ARG A 177 0.31 -15.46 8.57
CA ARG A 177 0.28 -16.92 8.65
C ARG A 177 -0.81 -17.47 7.73
N GLU A 178 -0.51 -18.56 7.05
CA GLU A 178 -1.50 -19.24 6.21
C GLU A 178 -2.64 -19.81 7.08
N VAL A 179 -3.86 -19.51 6.69
CA VAL A 179 -5.06 -20.09 7.30
C VAL A 179 -5.25 -21.46 6.68
N ALA A 180 -5.11 -22.54 7.50
CA ALA A 180 -5.35 -23.89 7.03
C ALA A 180 -6.79 -24.01 6.52
N LEU A 181 -6.97 -24.44 5.27
CA LEU A 181 -8.29 -24.81 4.76
C LEU A 181 -8.83 -25.99 5.60
N LEU A 182 -9.72 -25.70 6.53
CA LEU A 182 -10.49 -26.72 7.26
C LEU A 182 -11.41 -27.41 6.25
N GLY A 183 -10.93 -28.48 5.58
CA GLY A 183 -11.77 -29.19 4.62
C GLY A 183 -11.12 -30.17 3.65
N ALA A 184 -9.92 -30.69 3.95
CA ALA A 184 -9.48 -31.94 3.32
C ALA A 184 -9.56 -33.06 4.35
N ALA A 185 -10.75 -33.62 4.54
CA ALA A 185 -10.92 -34.85 5.27
C ALA A 185 -10.06 -35.94 4.56
N ALA A 186 -8.98 -36.35 5.21
CA ALA A 186 -8.22 -37.49 4.77
C ALA A 186 -9.15 -38.71 4.79
N THR A 187 -9.58 -39.14 3.61
CA THR A 187 -10.23 -40.46 3.44
C THR A 187 -9.16 -41.51 3.66
N VAL A 188 -9.03 -41.94 4.93
CA VAL A 188 -8.28 -43.13 5.26
C VAL A 188 -9.11 -44.32 4.75
N THR A 189 -8.74 -44.85 3.61
CA THR A 189 -9.24 -46.15 3.14
C THR A 189 -8.58 -47.25 4.00
N ARG A 190 -9.40 -47.97 4.74
CA ARG A 190 -9.00 -49.19 5.42
C ARG A 190 -8.85 -50.31 4.41
#